data_4394602d4e721922357139ea41af55f3
#
_entry.id   4394602d4e721922357139ea41af55f3
#
_cell.length_a   1.000
_cell.length_b   1.000
_cell.length_c   1.000
_cell.angle_alpha   90.00
_cell.angle_beta   90.00
_cell.angle_gamma   90.00
#
_symmetry.space_group_name_H-M   'P 1'
#
loop_
_entity.id
_entity.type
_entity.pdbx_description
1 polymer ?
#
loop_
_entity_poly.entity_id
_entity_poly.type
_entity_poly.pdbx_seq_one_letter_code
_entity_poly.pdbx_strand_id
1 'polypeptide(L)'
;MEGKPVVILHPVGPLDREEMEAIVRQARRAIGLAVEVGAEIAFPPGALDSRRGQILAPRLLAAVPATVETPPPPLPPITYGGAVAASSPTVASRPAQPAPFARVAVADQDLYAPGQEFIFALADAKGRRAVLATRRLKESFYRRKADPPRQRGRAAREFIAAVGAARGLPACSDPYCVMAEVRTVAEIDRKNDRFCGTCNNLIRGRMRW
;
A
#
# COMPACT_ATOMS: atom_id res chain seq x y z
N MET A 1 -24.73 7.11 3.79
CA MET A 1 -24.00 6.50 2.63
C MET A 1 -22.59 6.20 3.11
N GLU A 2 -22.27 4.93 3.38
CA GLU A 2 -20.91 4.54 3.77
C GLU A 2 -19.99 4.81 2.57
N GLY A 3 -18.93 5.59 2.82
CA GLY A 3 -17.93 5.90 1.80
C GLY A 3 -17.24 4.61 1.33
N LYS A 4 -17.07 4.45 0.00
CA LYS A 4 -16.34 3.31 -0.54
C LYS A 4 -14.90 3.30 -0.01
N PRO A 5 -14.35 2.12 0.32
CA PRO A 5 -12.98 2.02 0.78
C PRO A 5 -11.99 2.57 -0.28
N VAL A 6 -10.92 3.18 0.18
CA VAL A 6 -9.91 3.84 -0.65
C VAL A 6 -8.52 3.29 -0.35
N VAL A 7 -7.69 3.14 -1.37
CA VAL A 7 -6.25 2.90 -1.23
C VAL A 7 -5.54 4.25 -1.24
N ILE A 8 -4.62 4.47 -0.30
CA ILE A 8 -3.83 5.70 -0.26
C ILE A 8 -2.39 5.42 -0.69
N LEU A 9 -1.93 6.13 -1.71
CA LEU A 9 -0.55 6.19 -2.14
C LEU A 9 0.12 7.37 -1.44
N HIS A 10 1.16 7.14 -0.67
CA HIS A 10 1.98 8.18 -0.05
C HIS A 10 3.31 8.29 -0.81
N PRO A 11 3.63 9.44 -1.42
CA PRO A 11 4.97 9.68 -1.94
C PRO A 11 5.99 9.75 -0.79
N VAL A 12 7.21 9.27 -1.03
CA VAL A 12 8.35 9.41 -0.11
C VAL A 12 9.49 10.08 -0.88
N GLY A 13 9.68 11.35 -0.61
CA GLY A 13 10.57 12.20 -1.40
C GLY A 13 10.05 12.43 -2.83
N PRO A 14 10.88 12.99 -3.71
CA PRO A 14 10.46 13.33 -5.06
C PRO A 14 10.17 12.07 -5.88
N LEU A 15 8.96 11.98 -6.42
CA LEU A 15 8.53 10.95 -7.36
C LEU A 15 8.18 11.57 -8.70
N ASP A 16 8.42 10.83 -9.77
CA ASP A 16 7.99 11.21 -11.11
C ASP A 16 6.46 11.26 -11.18
N ARG A 17 5.92 12.37 -11.68
CA ARG A 17 4.48 12.59 -11.74
C ARG A 17 3.78 11.58 -12.65
N GLU A 18 4.36 11.29 -13.81
CA GLU A 18 3.77 10.36 -14.76
C GLU A 18 3.80 8.93 -14.21
N GLU A 19 4.83 8.58 -13.42
CA GLU A 19 4.90 7.30 -12.73
C GLU A 19 3.77 7.18 -11.70
N MET A 20 3.55 8.19 -10.86
CA MET A 20 2.44 8.21 -9.89
C MET A 20 1.08 8.10 -10.57
N GLU A 21 0.85 8.88 -11.63
CA GLU A 21 -0.40 8.83 -12.39
C GLU A 21 -0.65 7.46 -13.02
N ALA A 22 0.41 6.80 -13.52
CA ALA A 22 0.33 5.46 -14.08
C ALA A 22 -0.01 4.42 -13.01
N ILE A 23 0.64 4.49 -11.84
CA ILE A 23 0.34 3.62 -10.69
C ILE A 23 -1.13 3.76 -10.29
N VAL A 24 -1.59 4.99 -10.06
CA VAL A 24 -2.97 5.28 -9.65
C VAL A 24 -3.97 4.73 -10.68
N ARG A 25 -3.76 5.01 -11.96
CA ARG A 25 -4.65 4.57 -13.04
C ARG A 25 -4.74 3.06 -13.16
N GLN A 26 -3.60 2.36 -13.15
CA GLN A 26 -3.58 0.90 -13.29
C GLN A 26 -4.10 0.21 -12.02
N ALA A 27 -3.73 0.69 -10.84
CA ALA A 27 -4.21 0.13 -9.58
C ALA A 27 -5.74 0.25 -9.43
N ARG A 28 -6.33 1.39 -9.79
CA ARG A 28 -7.81 1.54 -9.83
C ARG A 28 -8.49 0.48 -10.66
N ARG A 29 -7.94 0.17 -11.83
CA ARG A 29 -8.52 -0.85 -12.75
C ARG A 29 -8.37 -2.26 -12.17
N ALA A 30 -7.22 -2.58 -11.59
CA ALA A 30 -6.92 -3.92 -11.11
C ALA A 30 -7.65 -4.25 -9.80
N ILE A 31 -7.72 -3.28 -8.87
CA ILE A 31 -8.28 -3.47 -7.53
C ILE A 31 -9.79 -3.18 -7.51
N GLY A 32 -10.25 -2.27 -8.36
CA GLY A 32 -11.65 -1.82 -8.39
C GLY A 32 -12.01 -0.84 -7.28
N LEU A 33 -11.02 -0.25 -6.61
CA LEU A 33 -11.18 0.78 -5.59
C LEU A 33 -10.58 2.12 -6.06
N ALA A 34 -11.02 3.21 -5.43
CA ALA A 34 -10.36 4.49 -5.58
C ALA A 34 -8.93 4.40 -5.03
N VAL A 35 -7.98 5.04 -5.74
CA VAL A 35 -6.61 5.23 -5.27
C VAL A 35 -6.39 6.74 -5.20
N GLU A 36 -6.04 7.23 -4.03
CA GLU A 36 -5.81 8.65 -3.77
C GLU A 36 -4.35 8.87 -3.40
N VAL A 37 -3.83 10.03 -3.78
CA VAL A 37 -2.49 10.45 -3.36
C VAL A 37 -2.64 11.16 -2.02
N GLY A 38 -2.03 10.59 -1.00
CA GLY A 38 -1.99 11.15 0.35
C GLY A 38 -0.82 12.10 0.55
N ALA A 39 -0.67 12.57 1.79
CA ALA A 39 0.46 13.41 2.16
C ALA A 39 1.80 12.69 1.94
N GLU A 40 2.83 13.44 1.57
CA GLU A 40 4.20 12.96 1.49
C GLU A 40 4.68 12.49 2.88
N ILE A 41 5.42 11.38 2.88
CA ILE A 41 6.08 10.87 4.08
C ILE A 41 7.57 11.24 3.98
N ALA A 42 8.06 11.95 4.99
CA ALA A 42 9.48 12.23 5.08
C ALA A 42 10.30 10.95 5.35
N PHE A 43 11.53 10.91 4.87
CA PHE A 43 12.43 9.81 5.21
C PHE A 43 12.70 9.79 6.73
N PRO A 44 12.44 8.65 7.40
CA PRO A 44 12.69 8.57 8.84
C PRO A 44 14.19 8.76 9.15
N PRO A 45 14.54 9.46 10.22
CA PRO A 45 15.92 9.57 10.67
C PRO A 45 16.58 8.20 10.83
N GLY A 46 17.79 8.04 10.30
CA GLY A 46 18.55 6.79 10.36
C GLY A 46 17.98 5.63 9.53
N ALA A 47 17.04 5.90 8.62
CA ALA A 47 16.57 4.89 7.66
C ALA A 47 17.57 4.68 6.52
N LEU A 48 18.33 5.73 6.14
CA LEU A 48 19.37 5.62 5.11
C LEU A 48 20.62 4.95 5.67
N ASP A 49 20.99 3.83 5.08
CA ASP A 49 22.32 3.24 5.23
C ASP A 49 23.25 3.86 4.19
N SER A 50 24.12 4.79 4.61
CA SER A 50 25.01 5.53 3.72
C SER A 50 26.08 4.63 3.07
N ARG A 51 26.45 3.51 3.68
CA ARG A 51 27.40 2.56 3.11
C ARG A 51 26.77 1.76 1.96
N ARG A 52 25.50 1.43 2.07
CA ARG A 52 24.74 0.71 1.04
C ARG A 52 24.13 1.66 0.01
N GLY A 53 23.88 2.90 0.36
CA GLY A 53 23.06 3.82 -0.42
C GLY A 53 21.59 3.36 -0.51
N GLN A 54 21.13 2.62 0.48
CA GLN A 54 19.80 1.99 0.53
C GLN A 54 19.05 2.42 1.79
N ILE A 55 17.73 2.34 1.72
CA ILE A 55 16.83 2.60 2.86
C ILE A 55 16.46 1.29 3.54
N LEU A 56 16.54 1.26 4.87
CA LEU A 56 16.06 0.15 5.68
C LEU A 56 14.52 0.12 5.68
N ALA A 57 13.96 -0.81 4.92
CA ALA A 57 12.52 -0.88 4.68
C ALA A 57 11.64 -0.98 5.93
N PRO A 58 12.00 -1.75 6.99
CA PRO A 58 11.22 -1.75 8.24
C PRO A 58 11.09 -0.37 8.90
N ARG A 59 12.12 0.48 8.82
CA ARG A 59 12.04 1.86 9.36
C ARG A 59 11.12 2.74 8.52
N LEU A 60 11.21 2.63 7.21
CA LEU A 60 10.29 3.36 6.33
C LEU A 60 8.84 2.89 6.51
N LEU A 61 8.63 1.57 6.61
CA LEU A 61 7.30 0.99 6.85
C LEU A 61 6.69 1.48 8.17
N ALA A 62 7.49 1.64 9.22
CA ALA A 62 7.02 2.16 10.51
C ALA A 62 6.52 3.60 10.42
N ALA A 63 7.05 4.41 9.49
CA ALA A 63 6.61 5.78 9.24
C ALA A 63 5.28 5.87 8.45
N VAL A 64 4.88 4.81 7.77
CA VAL A 64 3.57 4.76 7.09
C VAL A 64 2.49 4.64 8.15
N PRO A 65 1.48 5.54 8.19
CA PRO A 65 0.40 5.44 9.16
C PRO A 65 -0.31 4.09 9.09
N ALA A 66 -0.41 3.39 10.21
CA ALA A 66 -1.18 2.16 10.27
C ALA A 66 -2.68 2.46 10.15
N THR A 67 -3.40 1.60 9.46
CA THR A 67 -4.85 1.61 9.46
C THR A 67 -5.34 0.69 10.56
N VAL A 68 -5.67 1.27 11.71
CA VAL A 68 -6.26 0.53 12.83
C VAL A 68 -7.77 0.55 12.65
N GLU A 69 -8.42 -0.60 12.70
CA GLU A 69 -9.87 -0.64 12.88
C GLU A 69 -10.15 -0.13 14.29
N THR A 70 -10.83 1.01 14.40
CA THR A 70 -11.41 1.40 15.67
C THR A 70 -12.50 0.38 15.98
N PRO A 71 -12.42 -0.38 17.08
CA PRO A 71 -13.53 -1.24 17.46
C PRO A 71 -14.80 -0.39 17.52
N PRO A 72 -15.97 -0.92 17.16
CA PRO A 72 -17.21 -0.20 17.30
C PRO A 72 -17.32 0.30 18.76
N PRO A 73 -17.83 1.51 18.98
CA PRO A 73 -18.02 2.00 20.33
C PRO A 73 -18.83 0.96 21.12
N PRO A 74 -18.50 0.72 22.40
CA PRO A 74 -19.26 -0.19 23.22
C PRO A 74 -20.73 0.22 23.16
N LEU A 75 -21.60 -0.75 22.94
CA LEU A 75 -23.05 -0.49 22.96
C LEU A 75 -23.40 0.20 24.29
N PRO A 76 -24.19 1.28 24.25
CA PRO A 76 -24.62 1.92 25.46
C PRO A 76 -25.30 0.90 26.36
N PRO A 77 -25.08 0.93 27.69
CA PRO A 77 -25.71 0.01 28.60
C PRO A 77 -27.22 0.08 28.40
N ILE A 78 -27.86 -1.06 28.18
CA ILE A 78 -29.31 -1.14 28.08
C ILE A 78 -29.84 -0.88 29.49
N THR A 79 -30.24 0.34 29.82
CA THR A 79 -30.91 0.68 31.03
C THR A 79 -32.42 0.39 30.87
N TYR A 80 -32.86 -0.67 31.50
CA TYR A 80 -34.29 -0.91 31.68
C TYR A 80 -34.81 0.05 32.79
N GLY A 81 -35.55 1.06 32.37
CA GLY A 81 -36.37 1.91 33.24
C GLY A 81 -35.59 2.89 34.13
N GLY A 82 -35.61 4.17 33.78
CA GLY A 82 -35.13 5.24 34.67
C GLY A 82 -34.94 6.55 33.92
N ALA A 83 -35.50 7.63 34.45
CA ALA A 83 -35.62 8.95 33.85
C ALA A 83 -34.34 9.52 33.24
N VAL A 84 -34.47 10.12 32.07
CA VAL A 84 -33.46 10.85 31.32
C VAL A 84 -33.07 12.13 32.03
N ALA A 85 -31.84 12.26 32.48
CA ALA A 85 -31.20 13.54 32.71
C ALA A 85 -30.53 14.00 31.43
N ALA A 86 -31.07 15.01 30.81
CA ALA A 86 -30.51 15.65 29.62
C ALA A 86 -29.32 16.50 30.06
N SER A 87 -28.12 16.11 29.63
CA SER A 87 -26.99 17.02 29.37
C SER A 87 -25.90 16.29 28.62
N SER A 88 -26.03 16.26 27.27
CA SER A 88 -24.96 15.85 26.41
C SER A 88 -24.29 17.08 25.85
N PRO A 89 -22.98 17.28 26.04
CA PRO A 89 -22.26 18.18 25.14
C PRO A 89 -22.21 17.51 23.78
N THR A 90 -22.92 18.07 22.83
CA THR A 90 -22.83 17.70 21.42
C THR A 90 -21.43 18.07 20.92
N VAL A 91 -20.47 17.20 21.12
CA VAL A 91 -19.28 17.20 20.27
C VAL A 91 -19.79 16.72 18.92
N ALA A 92 -19.94 17.66 17.99
CA ALA A 92 -20.20 17.35 16.60
C ALA A 92 -19.04 16.53 16.09
N SER A 93 -19.08 15.21 16.29
CA SER A 93 -18.14 14.28 15.70
C SER A 93 -18.37 14.31 14.21
N ARG A 94 -17.43 14.97 13.51
CA ARG A 94 -17.28 14.85 12.07
C ARG A 94 -17.43 13.36 11.72
N PRO A 95 -18.29 13.00 10.75
CA PRO A 95 -18.50 11.59 10.41
C PRO A 95 -17.13 10.95 10.15
N ALA A 96 -16.80 9.90 10.89
CA ALA A 96 -15.55 9.20 10.77
C ALA A 96 -15.43 8.73 9.32
N GLN A 97 -14.44 9.24 8.60
CA GLN A 97 -14.17 8.75 7.25
C GLN A 97 -13.82 7.27 7.36
N PRO A 98 -14.37 6.41 6.49
CA PRO A 98 -14.07 4.99 6.54
C PRO A 98 -12.57 4.79 6.46
N ALA A 99 -12.06 3.90 7.30
CA ALA A 99 -10.64 3.60 7.34
C ALA A 99 -10.14 3.17 5.95
N PRO A 100 -8.96 3.64 5.50
CA PRO A 100 -8.43 3.26 4.20
C PRO A 100 -8.31 1.73 4.05
N PHE A 101 -8.56 1.24 2.84
CA PHE A 101 -8.37 -0.18 2.51
C PHE A 101 -6.93 -0.62 2.74
N ALA A 102 -5.98 0.16 2.24
CA ALA A 102 -4.54 0.02 2.48
C ALA A 102 -3.83 1.36 2.27
N ARG A 103 -2.63 1.49 2.84
CA ARG A 103 -1.71 2.60 2.62
C ARG A 103 -0.40 2.06 2.05
N VAL A 104 0.08 2.65 0.97
CA VAL A 104 1.34 2.24 0.35
C VAL A 104 2.22 3.46 0.16
N ALA A 105 3.37 3.47 0.80
CA ALA A 105 4.39 4.46 0.57
C ALA A 105 5.26 4.05 -0.63
N VAL A 106 5.50 4.97 -1.55
CA VAL A 106 6.29 4.75 -2.76
C VAL A 106 7.51 5.65 -2.72
N ALA A 107 8.71 5.07 -2.85
CA ALA A 107 9.98 5.77 -2.83
C ALA A 107 10.81 5.47 -4.07
N ASP A 108 11.38 6.53 -4.71
CA ASP A 108 12.40 6.34 -5.74
C ASP A 108 13.77 6.10 -5.10
N GLN A 109 13.84 5.11 -4.25
CA GLN A 109 15.04 4.69 -3.53
C GLN A 109 15.16 3.17 -3.59
N ASP A 110 16.37 2.68 -3.32
CA ASP A 110 16.59 1.25 -3.17
C ASP A 110 16.30 0.84 -1.72
N LEU A 111 15.59 -0.25 -1.52
CA LEU A 111 15.21 -0.77 -0.22
C LEU A 111 15.94 -2.08 0.08
N TYR A 112 16.28 -2.27 1.36
CA TYR A 112 16.76 -3.55 1.87
C TYR A 112 16.04 -3.92 3.17
N ALA A 113 16.11 -5.21 3.53
CA ALA A 113 15.65 -5.72 4.81
C ALA A 113 16.74 -6.60 5.46
N PRO A 114 16.70 -6.83 6.78
CA PRO A 114 17.63 -7.74 7.42
C PRO A 114 17.65 -9.12 6.73
N GLY A 115 18.84 -9.61 6.39
CA GLY A 115 19.01 -10.88 5.68
C GLY A 115 18.74 -10.84 4.17
N GLN A 116 18.38 -9.69 3.60
CA GLN A 116 18.13 -9.50 2.16
C GLN A 116 18.95 -8.33 1.63
N GLU A 117 19.62 -8.52 0.51
CA GLU A 117 20.44 -7.47 -0.10
C GLU A 117 19.59 -6.34 -0.64
N PHE A 118 18.43 -6.65 -1.17
CA PHE A 118 17.42 -5.68 -1.59
C PHE A 118 16.03 -6.32 -1.59
N ILE A 119 15.02 -5.46 -1.59
CA ILE A 119 13.61 -5.84 -1.76
C ILE A 119 12.90 -4.80 -2.64
N PHE A 120 11.89 -5.22 -3.40
CA PHE A 120 11.03 -4.30 -4.13
C PHE A 120 9.95 -3.70 -3.22
N ALA A 121 9.39 -4.50 -2.31
CA ALA A 121 8.35 -4.07 -1.40
C ALA A 121 8.42 -4.81 -0.06
N LEU A 122 7.86 -4.18 0.98
CA LEU A 122 7.62 -4.78 2.29
C LEU A 122 6.23 -4.41 2.76
N ALA A 123 5.46 -5.37 3.30
CA ALA A 123 4.10 -5.13 3.77
C ALA A 123 3.91 -5.56 5.23
N ASP A 124 3.04 -4.83 5.92
CA ASP A 124 2.50 -5.15 7.24
C ASP A 124 0.98 -5.30 7.10
N ALA A 125 0.52 -6.54 7.09
CA ALA A 125 -0.89 -6.86 6.93
C ALA A 125 -1.74 -6.43 8.14
N LYS A 126 -1.16 -6.42 9.35
CA LYS A 126 -1.87 -5.97 10.56
C LYS A 126 -2.13 -4.46 10.51
N GLY A 127 -1.13 -3.70 10.10
CA GLY A 127 -1.24 -2.25 9.92
C GLY A 127 -1.87 -1.84 8.59
N ARG A 128 -2.20 -2.78 7.69
CA ARG A 128 -2.72 -2.54 6.33
C ARG A 128 -1.85 -1.54 5.56
N ARG A 129 -0.54 -1.68 5.65
CA ARG A 129 0.42 -0.76 5.07
C ARG A 129 1.55 -1.48 4.37
N ALA A 130 2.16 -0.81 3.40
CA ALA A 130 3.31 -1.31 2.67
C ALA A 130 4.24 -0.17 2.24
N VAL A 131 5.45 -0.53 1.87
CA VAL A 131 6.42 0.34 1.19
C VAL A 131 6.85 -0.30 -0.11
N LEU A 132 7.06 0.51 -1.13
CA LEU A 132 7.46 0.11 -2.48
C LEU A 132 8.68 0.93 -2.91
N ALA A 133 9.70 0.25 -3.45
CA ALA A 133 10.89 0.82 -4.07
C ALA A 133 10.74 0.85 -5.60
N THR A 134 10.92 2.01 -6.23
CA THR A 134 10.86 2.08 -7.70
C THR A 134 12.23 2.18 -8.37
N ARG A 135 13.30 2.47 -7.63
CA ARG A 135 14.63 2.68 -8.19
C ARG A 135 15.14 1.49 -9.00
N ARG A 136 15.00 0.25 -8.49
CA ARG A 136 15.40 -0.98 -9.20
C ARG A 136 14.44 -1.38 -10.33
N LEU A 137 13.30 -0.71 -10.48
CA LEU A 137 12.38 -0.96 -11.58
C LEU A 137 12.82 -0.25 -12.88
N LYS A 138 13.77 0.69 -12.77
CA LYS A 138 14.31 1.49 -13.89
C LYS A 138 15.36 0.71 -14.65
N GLU A 139 15.30 0.75 -15.99
CA GLU A 139 16.35 0.18 -16.84
C GLU A 139 17.70 0.86 -16.61
N SER A 140 17.69 2.18 -16.32
CA SER A 140 18.90 2.97 -16.03
C SER A 140 19.66 2.47 -14.80
N PHE A 141 18.98 1.85 -13.81
CA PHE A 141 19.64 1.22 -12.67
C PHE A 141 20.61 0.11 -13.13
N TYR A 142 20.27 -0.59 -14.18
CA TYR A 142 21.06 -1.67 -14.78
C TYR A 142 21.97 -1.19 -15.93
N ARG A 143 22.19 0.14 -16.05
CA ARG A 143 22.98 0.76 -17.13
C ARG A 143 22.45 0.46 -18.52
N ARG A 144 21.13 0.25 -18.65
CA ARG A 144 20.43 0.06 -19.91
C ARG A 144 19.77 1.35 -20.36
N LYS A 145 19.38 1.44 -21.64
CA LYS A 145 18.61 2.55 -22.17
C LYS A 145 17.31 2.71 -21.36
N ALA A 146 17.00 3.93 -20.94
CA ALA A 146 15.78 4.22 -20.20
C ALA A 146 14.53 3.81 -21.01
N ASP A 147 13.58 3.19 -20.31
CA ASP A 147 12.28 2.77 -20.86
C ASP A 147 11.18 3.19 -19.84
N PRO A 148 10.74 4.46 -19.86
CA PRO A 148 9.75 4.96 -18.92
C PRO A 148 8.41 4.21 -18.97
N PRO A 149 7.85 3.80 -20.14
CA PRO A 149 6.64 3.00 -20.17
C PRO A 149 6.78 1.66 -19.44
N ARG A 150 7.88 0.94 -19.64
CA ARG A 150 8.17 -0.31 -18.93
C ARG A 150 8.32 -0.11 -17.44
N GLN A 151 9.05 0.92 -17.02
CA GLN A 151 9.21 1.29 -15.61
C GLN A 151 7.86 1.55 -14.94
N ARG A 152 7.01 2.36 -15.55
CA ARG A 152 5.66 2.66 -15.03
C ARG A 152 4.78 1.41 -14.92
N GLY A 153 4.88 0.51 -15.90
CA GLY A 153 4.18 -0.78 -15.84
C GLY A 153 4.64 -1.66 -14.69
N ARG A 154 5.96 -1.74 -14.44
CA ARG A 154 6.54 -2.46 -13.29
C ARG A 154 6.09 -1.86 -11.97
N ALA A 155 6.19 -0.53 -11.83
CA ALA A 155 5.79 0.17 -10.61
C ALA A 155 4.31 -0.06 -10.27
N ALA A 156 3.44 -0.03 -11.26
CA ALA A 156 2.03 -0.31 -11.06
C ALA A 156 1.77 -1.76 -10.63
N ARG A 157 2.43 -2.76 -11.23
CA ARG A 157 2.30 -4.17 -10.83
C ARG A 157 2.73 -4.38 -9.39
N GLU A 158 3.90 -3.85 -9.02
CA GLU A 158 4.41 -3.99 -7.66
C GLU A 158 3.57 -3.21 -6.65
N PHE A 159 3.00 -2.06 -7.02
CA PHE A 159 2.05 -1.34 -6.18
C PHE A 159 0.78 -2.17 -5.92
N ILE A 160 0.20 -2.79 -6.94
CA ILE A 160 -0.98 -3.66 -6.82
C ILE A 160 -0.66 -4.86 -5.92
N ALA A 161 0.51 -5.48 -6.10
CA ALA A 161 1.00 -6.58 -5.26
C ALA A 161 1.17 -6.12 -3.80
N ALA A 162 1.77 -4.93 -3.57
CA ALA A 162 1.95 -4.36 -2.24
C ALA A 162 0.60 -4.09 -1.53
N VAL A 163 -0.42 -3.62 -2.25
CA VAL A 163 -1.79 -3.49 -1.71
C VAL A 163 -2.34 -4.86 -1.31
N GLY A 164 -2.19 -5.87 -2.16
CA GLY A 164 -2.62 -7.24 -1.85
C GLY A 164 -1.94 -7.79 -0.60
N ALA A 165 -0.61 -7.64 -0.50
CA ALA A 165 0.18 -8.06 0.65
C ALA A 165 -0.20 -7.29 1.94
N ALA A 166 -0.43 -5.97 1.85
CA ALA A 166 -0.92 -5.14 2.95
C ALA A 166 -2.32 -5.58 3.43
N ARG A 167 -3.08 -6.26 2.59
CA ARG A 167 -4.37 -6.88 2.94
C ARG A 167 -4.26 -8.35 3.31
N GLY A 168 -3.03 -8.86 3.48
CA GLY A 168 -2.77 -10.21 3.94
C GLY A 168 -2.96 -11.30 2.88
N LEU A 169 -2.86 -10.95 1.59
CA LEU A 169 -2.78 -11.95 0.55
C LEU A 169 -1.37 -12.57 0.54
N PRO A 170 -1.27 -13.90 0.48
CA PRO A 170 0.02 -14.57 0.32
C PRO A 170 0.56 -14.39 -1.11
N ALA A 171 1.83 -14.67 -1.29
CA ALA A 171 2.41 -14.84 -2.61
C ALA A 171 1.66 -15.92 -3.40
N CYS A 172 1.47 -15.68 -4.70
CA CYS A 172 0.74 -16.58 -5.58
C CYS A 172 1.70 -17.52 -6.33
N SER A 173 1.32 -18.79 -6.47
CA SER A 173 2.09 -19.76 -7.24
C SER A 173 1.95 -19.58 -8.76
N ASP A 174 0.92 -18.88 -9.23
CA ASP A 174 0.76 -18.53 -10.65
C ASP A 174 1.77 -17.42 -11.02
N PRO A 175 2.76 -17.70 -11.89
CA PRO A 175 3.82 -16.75 -12.23
C PRO A 175 3.32 -15.53 -13.02
N TYR A 176 2.10 -15.58 -13.54
CA TYR A 176 1.47 -14.48 -14.27
C TYR A 176 0.56 -13.63 -13.38
N CYS A 177 0.24 -14.09 -12.19
CA CYS A 177 -0.54 -13.31 -11.23
C CYS A 177 0.27 -12.11 -10.72
N VAL A 178 -0.40 -10.96 -10.52
CA VAL A 178 0.26 -9.80 -9.92
C VAL A 178 0.86 -10.10 -8.54
N MET A 179 0.30 -11.08 -7.81
CA MET A 179 0.77 -11.52 -6.50
C MET A 179 1.92 -12.54 -6.56
N ALA A 180 2.42 -12.91 -7.74
CA ALA A 180 3.56 -13.83 -7.82
C ALA A 180 4.79 -13.24 -7.11
N GLU A 181 5.52 -14.08 -6.37
CA GLU A 181 6.80 -13.68 -5.78
C GLU A 181 7.80 -13.36 -6.90
N VAL A 182 8.56 -12.29 -6.72
CA VAL A 182 9.56 -11.84 -7.69
C VAL A 182 10.86 -11.47 -6.98
N ARG A 183 11.97 -11.79 -7.65
CA ARG A 183 13.34 -11.45 -7.22
C ARG A 183 14.09 -10.63 -8.27
N THR A 184 13.54 -10.55 -9.46
CA THR A 184 14.14 -9.85 -10.61
C THR A 184 13.12 -9.04 -11.37
N VAL A 185 13.57 -8.00 -12.08
CA VAL A 185 12.70 -7.20 -12.96
C VAL A 185 12.13 -8.02 -14.14
N ALA A 186 12.84 -9.07 -14.57
CA ALA A 186 12.35 -9.96 -15.63
C ALA A 186 11.12 -10.76 -15.17
N GLU A 187 11.07 -11.14 -13.89
CA GLU A 187 9.89 -11.78 -13.32
C GLU A 187 8.73 -10.80 -13.17
N ILE A 188 9.01 -9.53 -12.81
CA ILE A 188 7.98 -8.48 -12.80
C ILE A 188 7.42 -8.25 -14.22
N ASP A 189 8.27 -8.27 -15.24
CA ASP A 189 7.83 -8.10 -16.63
C ASP A 189 6.92 -9.24 -17.10
N ARG A 190 7.04 -10.43 -16.52
CA ARG A 190 6.22 -11.61 -16.83
C ARG A 190 4.82 -11.52 -16.22
N LYS A 191 4.68 -10.86 -15.09
CA LYS A 191 3.40 -10.73 -14.39
C LYS A 191 2.39 -9.92 -15.21
N ASN A 192 1.12 -10.29 -15.13
CA ASN A 192 0.02 -9.41 -15.50
C ASN A 192 -0.14 -8.26 -14.48
N ASP A 193 -0.93 -7.27 -14.82
CA ASP A 193 -1.35 -6.18 -13.93
C ASP A 193 -2.63 -6.52 -13.13
N ARG A 194 -2.99 -7.81 -13.03
CA ARG A 194 -4.25 -8.30 -12.45
C ARG A 194 -4.01 -9.46 -11.49
N PHE A 195 -4.93 -9.59 -10.55
CA PHE A 195 -5.05 -10.80 -9.75
C PHE A 195 -5.55 -11.97 -10.60
N CYS A 196 -5.03 -13.18 -10.39
CA CYS A 196 -5.67 -14.39 -10.90
C CYS A 196 -7.03 -14.62 -10.20
N GLY A 197 -7.82 -15.58 -10.67
CA GLY A 197 -9.15 -15.85 -10.11
C GLY A 197 -9.15 -16.06 -8.59
N THR A 198 -8.22 -16.87 -8.09
CA THR A 198 -8.08 -17.14 -6.65
C THR A 198 -7.73 -15.88 -5.86
N CYS A 199 -6.70 -15.13 -6.28
CA CYS A 199 -6.30 -13.90 -5.59
C CYS A 199 -7.37 -12.80 -5.68
N ASN A 200 -8.11 -12.74 -6.81
CA ASN A 200 -9.21 -11.80 -6.95
C ASN A 200 -10.37 -12.11 -5.98
N ASN A 201 -10.68 -13.39 -5.77
CA ASN A 201 -11.68 -13.78 -4.77
C ASN A 201 -11.22 -13.44 -3.35
N LEU A 202 -9.94 -13.68 -3.03
CA LEU A 202 -9.38 -13.33 -1.73
C LEU A 202 -9.41 -11.82 -1.46
N ILE A 203 -8.96 -10.99 -2.42
CA ILE A 203 -8.94 -9.54 -2.22
C ILE A 203 -10.36 -8.97 -2.10
N ARG A 204 -11.31 -9.48 -2.90
CA ARG A 204 -12.73 -9.10 -2.80
C ARG A 204 -13.35 -9.49 -1.46
N GLY A 205 -12.98 -10.66 -0.92
CA GLY A 205 -13.37 -11.06 0.44
C GLY A 205 -12.89 -10.09 1.52
N ARG A 206 -11.71 -9.47 1.32
CA ARG A 206 -11.18 -8.44 2.22
C ARG A 206 -11.83 -7.05 2.06
N MET A 207 -12.62 -6.85 1.01
CA MET A 207 -13.38 -5.60 0.76
C MET A 207 -14.76 -5.62 1.41
N ARG A 208 -15.24 -6.80 1.85
CA ARG A 208 -16.52 -6.91 2.58
C ARG A 208 -16.27 -6.52 4.03
N TRP A 209 -17.04 -5.58 4.52
CA TRP A 209 -17.08 -5.08 5.91
C TRP A 209 -18.24 -5.75 6.64
#